data_8cde6ed0ce9cb79b923864b5e4bfe7a5
#
_entry.id   8cde6ed0ce9cb79b923864b5e4bfe7a5
#
_cell.length_a   1.000
_cell.length_b   1.000
_cell.length_c   1.000
_cell.angle_alpha   90.00
_cell.angle_beta   90.00
_cell.angle_gamma   90.00
#
_symmetry.space_group_name_H-M   'P 1'
#
loop_
_entity.id
_entity.type
_entity.pdbx_description
1 polymer ?
#
loop_
_entity_poly.entity_id
_entity_poly.type
_entity_poly.pdbx_seq_one_letter_code
_entity_poly.pdbx_strand_id
1 'polypeptide(L)'
;MRNVSKVHQDKTPQRIHFIPEWADKRNLKQVDVVRETGADKGLVSKWFSGTLPKPEYLEKLAALFGTDVPGLFRDPDDDWLAKFFQDKTEEQKEKAISMLKLLFDQTTRKSGTD
;
A
#
# COMPACT_ATOMS: atom_id res chain seq x y z
N MET A 1 -0.49 32.53 -7.02
CA MET A 1 -0.50 32.12 -6.96
C MET A 1 -0.62 31.54 -6.98
N ARG A 2 -0.56 31.43 -6.99
CA ARG A 2 -0.61 30.81 -7.02
C ARG A 2 -0.65 29.95 -6.92
N ASN A 3 -0.67 29.77 -6.81
CA ASN A 3 -0.79 29.00 -6.69
C ASN A 3 -0.97 28.19 -6.68
N VAL A 4 -0.79 28.16 -6.67
CA VAL A 4 -0.96 27.54 -6.50
C VAL A 4 -1.37 26.80 -6.73
N SER A 5 -1.45 26.90 -6.79
CA SER A 5 -1.83 26.31 -6.94
C SER A 5 -2.15 25.76 -7.49
N LYS A 6 -2.02 25.86 -7.75
CA LYS A 6 -2.27 25.49 -8.17
C LYS A 6 -2.79 24.86 -8.55
N VAL A 7 -2.93 24.78 -8.35
CA VAL A 7 -3.37 24.18 -8.44
C VAL A 7 -3.97 23.65 -9.02
N HIS A 8 -4.16 23.64 -9.12
CA HIS A 8 -4.69 23.12 -9.48
C HIS A 8 -5.23 22.92 -10.31
N GLN A 9 -5.76 23.78 -10.09
CA GLN A 9 -6.06 23.77 -11.20
C GLN A 9 -5.80 22.71 -12.03
N ASP A 10 -5.31 21.97 -11.67
CA ASP A 10 -4.81 20.83 -12.25
C ASP A 10 -5.92 19.98 -12.80
N LYS A 11 -5.83 19.63 -14.04
CA LYS A 11 -6.86 18.83 -14.67
C LYS A 11 -6.62 17.36 -14.56
N THR A 12 -5.45 16.98 -14.09
CA THR A 12 -5.12 15.57 -13.93
C THR A 12 -5.88 15.01 -12.75
N PRO A 13 -6.56 13.86 -12.90
CA PRO A 13 -7.22 13.24 -11.76
C PRO A 13 -6.21 12.97 -10.65
N GLN A 14 -6.64 13.17 -9.44
CA GLN A 14 -5.75 12.93 -8.32
C GLN A 14 -5.55 11.44 -8.13
N ARG A 15 -4.30 11.04 -7.99
CA ARG A 15 -3.97 9.64 -7.80
C ARG A 15 -4.36 9.22 -6.39
N ILE A 16 -5.08 8.12 -6.29
CA ILE A 16 -5.51 7.62 -4.99
C ILE A 16 -4.78 6.35 -4.57
N HIS A 17 -3.99 5.76 -5.45
CA HIS A 17 -3.24 4.55 -5.10
C HIS A 17 -1.75 4.87 -5.03
N PHE A 18 -0.99 3.92 -4.50
CA PHE A 18 0.45 4.08 -4.34
C PHE A 18 1.22 3.00 -5.11
N ILE A 19 0.69 2.60 -6.26
CA ILE A 19 1.32 1.56 -7.08
C ILE A 19 2.77 1.89 -7.44
N PRO A 20 3.09 3.11 -7.90
CA PRO A 20 4.50 3.40 -8.20
C PRO A 20 5.40 3.28 -6.98
N GLU A 21 4.93 3.70 -5.82
CA GLU A 21 5.71 3.61 -4.60
C GLU A 21 5.93 2.16 -4.18
N TRP A 22 4.92 1.32 -4.33
CA TRP A 22 5.07 -0.09 -4.03
C TRP A 22 6.05 -0.77 -4.96
N ALA A 23 5.98 -0.44 -6.26
CA ALA A 23 6.91 -0.99 -7.24
C ALA A 23 8.33 -0.58 -6.89
N ASP A 24 8.52 0.68 -6.56
CA ASP A 24 9.84 1.18 -6.20
C ASP A 24 10.38 0.48 -4.96
N LYS A 25 9.54 0.30 -3.96
CA LYS A 25 9.97 -0.37 -2.74
C LYS A 25 10.39 -1.82 -3.00
N ARG A 26 9.76 -2.47 -3.96
CA ARG A 26 10.10 -3.85 -4.32
C ARG A 26 11.13 -3.94 -5.43
N ASN A 27 11.69 -2.81 -5.86
CA ASN A 27 12.67 -2.76 -6.94
C ASN A 27 12.11 -3.30 -8.25
N LEU A 28 10.85 -3.00 -8.53
CA LEU A 28 10.18 -3.43 -9.74
C LEU A 28 9.99 -2.24 -10.65
N LYS A 29 10.32 -2.43 -11.93
CA LYS A 29 10.09 -1.41 -12.94
C LYS A 29 8.80 -1.74 -13.67
N GLN A 30 8.34 -0.80 -14.50
CA GLN A 30 7.11 -1.04 -15.24
C GLN A 30 7.18 -2.33 -16.06
N VAL A 31 8.35 -2.61 -16.65
CA VAL A 31 8.50 -3.82 -17.46
C VAL A 31 8.29 -5.08 -16.59
N ASP A 32 8.72 -5.03 -15.36
CA ASP A 32 8.51 -6.16 -14.46
C ASP A 32 7.03 -6.33 -14.14
N VAL A 33 6.33 -5.22 -13.94
CA VAL A 33 4.90 -5.26 -13.65
C VAL A 33 4.13 -5.81 -14.85
N VAL A 34 4.53 -5.41 -16.07
CA VAL A 34 3.93 -5.97 -17.28
C VAL A 34 4.09 -7.49 -17.29
N ARG A 35 5.30 -7.95 -17.05
CA ARG A 35 5.57 -9.38 -17.09
C ARG A 35 4.79 -10.15 -16.04
N GLU A 36 4.72 -9.59 -14.82
CA GLU A 36 4.11 -10.32 -13.71
C GLU A 36 2.60 -10.27 -13.72
N THR A 37 2.01 -9.20 -14.23
CA THR A 37 0.55 -9.10 -14.23
C THR A 37 -0.08 -9.55 -15.54
N GLY A 38 0.70 -9.59 -16.60
CA GLY A 38 0.16 -9.91 -17.91
C GLY A 38 -0.55 -8.76 -18.58
N ALA A 39 -0.58 -7.59 -17.96
CA ALA A 39 -1.20 -6.42 -18.57
C ALA A 39 -0.27 -5.85 -19.63
N ASP A 40 -0.84 -5.16 -20.62
CA ASP A 40 0.02 -4.62 -21.65
C ASP A 40 0.75 -3.38 -21.13
N LYS A 41 1.77 -3.00 -21.87
CA LYS A 41 2.65 -1.92 -21.47
C LYS A 41 1.93 -0.59 -21.31
N GLY A 42 1.00 -0.31 -22.22
CA GLY A 42 0.26 0.95 -22.15
C GLY A 42 -0.61 1.03 -20.92
N LEU A 43 -1.21 -0.09 -20.55
CA LEU A 43 -2.06 -0.14 -19.39
C LEU A 43 -1.25 0.07 -18.11
N VAL A 44 -0.10 -0.60 -18.01
CA VAL A 44 0.76 -0.44 -16.85
C VAL A 44 1.23 1.00 -16.74
N SER A 45 1.59 1.61 -17.88
CA SER A 45 2.01 2.99 -17.89
C SER A 45 0.92 3.91 -17.34
N LYS A 46 -0.34 3.63 -17.67
CA LYS A 46 -1.45 4.42 -17.17
C LYS A 46 -1.59 4.28 -15.65
N TRP A 47 -1.40 3.08 -15.14
CA TRP A 47 -1.44 2.87 -13.69
C TRP A 47 -0.37 3.72 -13.00
N PHE A 48 0.84 3.73 -13.55
CA PHE A 48 1.92 4.49 -12.95
C PHE A 48 1.70 5.99 -13.07
N SER A 49 0.81 6.40 -13.98
CA SER A 49 0.46 7.80 -14.12
C SER A 49 -0.76 8.19 -13.28
N GLY A 50 -1.39 7.22 -12.62
CA GLY A 50 -2.48 7.54 -11.70
C GLY A 50 -3.79 6.84 -11.95
N THR A 51 -3.94 6.17 -13.11
CA THR A 51 -5.19 5.49 -13.41
C THR A 51 -5.38 4.31 -12.45
N LEU A 52 -6.62 4.12 -12.01
CA LEU A 52 -6.93 3.03 -11.10
C LEU A 52 -7.10 1.75 -11.91
N PRO A 53 -6.37 0.68 -11.55
CA PRO A 53 -6.54 -0.59 -12.23
C PRO A 53 -7.90 -1.22 -11.93
N LYS A 54 -8.34 -2.09 -12.81
CA LYS A 54 -9.55 -2.86 -12.57
C LYS A 54 -9.31 -3.85 -11.43
N PRO A 55 -10.39 -4.32 -10.80
CA PRO A 55 -10.23 -5.18 -9.62
C PRO A 55 -9.34 -6.41 -9.84
N GLU A 56 -9.44 -7.03 -11.01
CA GLU A 56 -8.62 -8.22 -11.27
C GLU A 56 -7.13 -7.89 -11.23
N TYR A 57 -6.76 -6.71 -11.71
CA TYR A 57 -5.36 -6.31 -11.68
C TYR A 57 -4.95 -5.82 -10.30
N LEU A 58 -5.88 -5.23 -9.55
CA LEU A 58 -5.57 -4.84 -8.18
C LEU A 58 -5.17 -6.06 -7.36
N GLU A 59 -5.86 -7.18 -7.55
CA GLU A 59 -5.50 -8.40 -6.84
C GLU A 59 -4.12 -8.87 -7.24
N LYS A 60 -3.82 -8.86 -8.53
CA LYS A 60 -2.52 -9.29 -8.99
C LYS A 60 -1.39 -8.38 -8.49
N LEU A 61 -1.65 -7.09 -8.49
CA LEU A 61 -0.66 -6.13 -8.01
C LEU A 61 -0.42 -6.30 -6.51
N ALA A 62 -1.48 -6.50 -5.75
CA ALA A 62 -1.34 -6.72 -4.32
C ALA A 62 -0.48 -7.95 -4.04
N ALA A 63 -0.75 -9.04 -4.75
CA ALA A 63 0.04 -10.26 -4.59
C ALA A 63 1.50 -10.03 -4.98
N LEU A 64 1.71 -9.33 -6.08
CA LEU A 64 3.06 -9.05 -6.56
C LEU A 64 3.86 -8.25 -5.54
N PHE A 65 3.22 -7.27 -4.92
CA PHE A 65 3.90 -6.40 -3.96
C PHE A 65 3.93 -6.98 -2.55
N GLY A 66 3.25 -8.10 -2.32
CA GLY A 66 3.25 -8.70 -0.99
C GLY A 66 2.34 -7.99 -0.01
N THR A 67 1.24 -7.43 -0.50
CA THR A 67 0.29 -6.72 0.34
C THR A 67 -1.12 -7.16 -0.07
N ASP A 68 -2.13 -6.47 0.43
CA ASP A 68 -3.51 -6.74 0.02
C ASP A 68 -4.03 -5.54 -0.77
N VAL A 69 -5.23 -5.66 -1.31
CA VAL A 69 -5.77 -4.58 -2.13
C VAL A 69 -5.87 -3.28 -1.34
N PRO A 70 -6.39 -3.26 -0.10
CA PRO A 70 -6.36 -2.00 0.67
C PRO A 70 -4.97 -1.43 0.84
N GLY A 71 -3.95 -2.29 0.92
CA GLY A 71 -2.57 -1.83 1.07
C GLY A 71 -2.10 -1.02 -0.11
N LEU A 72 -2.65 -1.25 -1.29
CA LEU A 72 -2.26 -0.50 -2.48
C LEU A 72 -2.66 0.98 -2.38
N PHE A 73 -3.54 1.30 -1.45
CA PHE A 73 -4.02 2.68 -1.29
C PHE A 73 -3.35 3.37 -0.12
N ARG A 74 -2.26 2.78 0.40
CA ARG A 74 -1.45 3.37 1.44
C ARG A 74 -0.01 3.41 0.97
N ASP A 75 0.70 4.46 1.38
CA ASP A 75 2.11 4.58 1.06
C ASP A 75 2.87 3.46 1.77
N PRO A 76 3.64 2.63 1.05
CA PRO A 76 4.38 1.54 1.70
C PRO A 76 5.44 2.04 2.69
N ASP A 77 5.85 3.30 2.55
CA ASP A 77 6.81 3.88 3.48
C ASP A 77 6.14 4.60 4.64
N ASP A 78 4.82 4.61 4.67
CA ASP A 78 4.11 5.27 5.74
C ASP A 78 4.07 4.36 6.94
N ASP A 79 4.84 4.70 7.94
CA ASP A 79 4.89 3.89 9.16
C ASP A 79 3.70 4.29 10.03
N TRP A 80 2.51 3.82 9.66
CA TRP A 80 1.31 4.16 10.39
C TRP A 80 1.41 3.71 11.84
N LEU A 81 2.13 2.63 12.09
CA LEU A 81 2.27 2.11 13.44
C LEU A 81 3.07 3.09 14.30
N ALA A 82 4.16 3.60 13.77
CA ALA A 82 4.94 4.60 14.49
C ALA A 82 4.12 5.86 14.73
N LYS A 83 3.38 6.28 13.72
CA LYS A 83 2.52 7.45 13.87
C LYS A 83 1.43 7.22 14.91
N PHE A 84 0.86 6.02 14.89
CA PHE A 84 -0.17 5.67 15.86
C PHE A 84 0.36 5.77 17.28
N PHE A 85 1.61 5.33 17.50
CA PHE A 85 2.20 5.36 18.83
C PHE A 85 2.82 6.71 19.21
N GLN A 86 2.91 7.61 18.25
CA GLN A 86 3.67 8.83 18.44
C GLN A 86 3.26 9.63 19.67
N ASP A 87 1.96 9.72 19.93
CA ASP A 87 1.47 10.50 21.06
C ASP A 87 0.94 9.63 22.19
N LYS A 88 1.33 8.38 22.23
CA LYS A 88 0.89 7.48 23.29
C LYS A 88 1.92 7.42 24.41
N THR A 89 1.46 7.18 25.62
CA THR A 89 2.37 6.98 26.74
C THR A 89 3.01 5.60 26.62
N GLU A 90 4.08 5.38 27.38
CA GLU A 90 4.73 4.07 27.37
C GLU A 90 3.76 2.98 27.82
N GLU A 91 2.93 3.28 28.79
CA GLU A 91 1.95 2.31 29.27
C GLU A 91 0.96 1.96 28.19
N GLN A 92 0.48 2.97 27.45
CA GLN A 92 -0.45 2.73 26.34
C GLN A 92 0.20 1.92 25.24
N LYS A 93 1.47 2.21 24.95
CA LYS A 93 2.21 1.45 23.93
C LYS A 93 2.31 -0.01 24.32
N GLU A 94 2.65 -0.26 25.56
CA GLU A 94 2.80 -1.64 26.04
C GLU A 94 1.50 -2.40 25.98
N LYS A 95 0.40 -1.73 26.33
CA LYS A 95 -0.90 -2.38 26.26
C LYS A 95 -1.26 -2.73 24.83
N ALA A 96 -1.02 -1.80 23.90
CA ALA A 96 -1.33 -2.05 22.51
C ALA A 96 -0.49 -3.20 21.96
N ILE A 97 0.79 -3.22 22.29
CA ILE A 97 1.68 -4.27 21.85
C ILE A 97 1.25 -5.62 22.42
N SER A 98 0.85 -5.63 23.68
CA SER A 98 0.38 -6.85 24.31
C SER A 98 -0.86 -7.40 23.61
N MET A 99 -1.77 -6.53 23.25
CA MET A 99 -2.97 -6.96 22.55
C MET A 99 -2.64 -7.51 21.16
N LEU A 100 -1.72 -6.87 20.46
CA LEU A 100 -1.29 -7.37 19.15
C LEU A 100 -0.66 -8.74 19.28
N LYS A 101 0.17 -8.93 20.29
CA LYS A 101 0.79 -10.23 20.51
C LYS A 101 -0.24 -11.29 20.80
N LEU A 102 -1.25 -10.95 21.59
CA LEU A 102 -2.33 -11.90 21.89
C LEU A 102 -3.04 -12.35 20.62
N LEU A 103 -3.30 -11.41 19.72
CA LEU A 103 -3.97 -11.74 18.49
C LEU A 103 -3.13 -12.69 17.64
N PHE A 104 -1.84 -12.41 17.53
CA PHE A 104 -0.96 -13.27 16.76
C PHE A 104 -0.76 -14.62 17.42
N ASP A 105 -0.65 -14.63 18.74
CA ASP A 105 -0.50 -15.89 19.46
C ASP A 105 -1.72 -16.77 19.30
N GLN A 106 -2.90 -16.19 19.39
CA GLN A 106 -4.12 -16.96 19.22
C GLN A 106 -4.19 -17.55 17.81
N THR A 107 -3.80 -16.76 16.82
CA THR A 107 -3.78 -17.25 15.45
C THR A 107 -2.80 -18.39 15.29
N THR A 108 -1.62 -18.22 15.84
CA THR A 108 -0.58 -19.23 15.77
C THR A 108 -1.01 -20.49 16.49
N ARG A 109 -1.53 -20.33 17.68
CA ARG A 109 -1.95 -21.48 18.47
C ARG A 109 -3.05 -22.25 17.77
N LYS A 110 -3.98 -21.50 17.20
CA LYS A 110 -5.06 -22.13 16.50
C LYS A 110 -4.59 -22.95 15.34
N SER A 111 -3.60 -22.47 14.61
CA SER A 111 -3.11 -23.23 13.48
C SER A 111 -2.13 -24.29 13.91
N GLY A 112 -1.52 -24.17 15.05
CA GLY A 112 -0.44 -25.09 15.42
C GLY A 112 -0.86 -26.19 16.30
N THR A 113 -1.95 -26.04 17.03
CA THR A 113 -2.19 -27.00 17.93
C THR A 113 -3.39 -27.67 17.75
N ASP A 114 -3.95 -27.62 17.35
CA ASP A 114 -5.02 -28.29 17.44
C ASP A 114 -5.27 -29.05 16.81
#